data_08067cf96ec42aabe8cd1d41d8833276
#
_entry.id   08067cf96ec42aabe8cd1d41d8833276
#
_cell.length_a   1.000
_cell.length_b   1.000
_cell.length_c   1.000
_cell.angle_alpha   90.00
_cell.angle_beta   90.00
_cell.angle_gamma   90.00
#
_symmetry.space_group_name_H-M   'P 1'
#
loop_
_entity.id
_entity.type
_entity.pdbx_description
1 polymer ?
#
loop_
_entity_poly.entity_id
_entity_poly.type
_entity_poly.pdbx_seq_one_letter_code
_entity_poly.pdbx_strand_id
1 'polypeptide(L)'
;MSAQTPPRLVDPESAHGGSSRPSSWKPLPDIGPETLKAMVQTWPFVRLPLGALIELPHVGPLQAVLEALDVLLAQKGFDPGERCKLRVLDLRNTGQSFWSMWSGASSYGCSGSRMAAVAEPRSTTKQPSTPLKVFIDLCLKKRTLDNFLTYFLRWVEQRKTSVHLCCKKLKIVSMPMDNIVKVLSMVQLDCIQEVQVSCTWNLSTLATFAPLLGEMSNLQRLRLSHVHVSSACGPSVGGQTNISLCRNLWSISWMQRGTRFPRTNCSVSPPRCLKSPLDSLSITKCWLRDSDLTHLSQSPDISQLKSLDLSGVTMTDFRPELLQVLLEKVAATLQDLDLDVCGITDSQLEACLPALSRCSQLRSVSLCGNLLSTAGMEKLLRHTAVLPCLRQERYPAPQESYRPRGVLLEARLAQLRAQLWEILRDLGHPRIIWISLSPCPRCGEDVCHHMEPIVYSCPAPA
;
A
#
# COMPACT_ATOMS: atom_id res chain seq x y z
N MET A 1 -10.87 21.43 -49.27
CA MET A 1 -11.34 20.62 -48.19
C MET A 1 -10.95 19.19 -48.51
N SER A 2 -9.74 18.78 -48.08
CA SER A 2 -9.22 17.43 -48.36
C SER A 2 -9.39 16.60 -47.09
N ALA A 3 -10.27 15.61 -47.14
CA ALA A 3 -10.45 14.61 -46.11
C ALA A 3 -9.17 13.76 -46.02
N GLN A 4 -8.45 13.87 -44.92
CA GLN A 4 -7.33 12.99 -44.64
C GLN A 4 -7.91 11.62 -44.26
N THR A 5 -7.67 10.65 -45.12
CA THR A 5 -7.95 9.23 -44.93
C THR A 5 -7.19 8.72 -43.67
N PRO A 6 -7.80 7.93 -42.78
CA PRO A 6 -7.09 7.32 -41.68
C PRO A 6 -5.97 6.40 -42.21
N PRO A 7 -4.82 6.28 -41.53
CA PRO A 7 -3.70 5.47 -42.00
C PRO A 7 -4.10 4.01 -42.13
N ARG A 8 -3.81 3.41 -43.29
CA ARG A 8 -4.04 2.00 -43.59
C ARG A 8 -3.32 1.09 -42.62
N LEU A 9 -4.00 0.07 -42.19
CA LEU A 9 -3.44 -1.08 -41.48
C LEU A 9 -2.31 -1.70 -42.32
N VAL A 10 -1.13 -1.81 -41.71
CA VAL A 10 0.00 -2.53 -42.28
C VAL A 10 -0.14 -4.00 -41.92
N ASP A 11 0.05 -4.88 -42.91
CA ASP A 11 -0.05 -6.34 -42.79
C ASP A 11 0.89 -6.92 -41.71
N PRO A 12 0.47 -7.97 -40.97
CA PRO A 12 1.17 -8.45 -39.78
C PRO A 12 2.32 -9.43 -39.99
N GLU A 13 2.85 -9.61 -41.20
CA GLU A 13 3.77 -10.74 -41.50
C GLU A 13 5.29 -10.46 -41.36
N SER A 14 5.74 -9.33 -40.83
CA SER A 14 7.19 -9.10 -40.67
C SER A 14 7.58 -8.45 -39.33
N ALA A 15 7.40 -9.17 -38.22
CA ALA A 15 8.01 -8.76 -36.94
C ALA A 15 8.39 -9.97 -36.08
N HIS A 16 9.50 -10.59 -36.36
CA HIS A 16 10.25 -11.37 -35.38
C HIS A 16 11.16 -10.42 -34.59
N GLY A 17 10.99 -10.38 -33.25
CA GLY A 17 11.98 -10.00 -32.26
C GLY A 17 12.01 -8.53 -31.86
N GLY A 18 11.61 -8.24 -30.64
CA GLY A 18 11.90 -6.99 -29.93
C GLY A 18 10.69 -6.07 -29.77
N SER A 19 10.28 -5.84 -28.54
CA SER A 19 9.23 -4.89 -28.13
C SER A 19 9.66 -3.43 -28.36
N SER A 20 9.93 -3.03 -29.62
CA SER A 20 10.16 -1.67 -30.01
C SER A 20 8.93 -1.10 -30.69
N ARG A 21 8.44 0.04 -30.18
CA ARG A 21 7.38 0.85 -30.80
C ARG A 21 7.76 1.06 -32.28
N PRO A 22 6.83 0.98 -33.21
CA PRO A 22 7.08 1.43 -34.57
C PRO A 22 7.60 2.86 -34.53
N SER A 23 8.72 3.15 -35.17
CA SER A 23 9.40 4.45 -35.18
C SER A 23 8.57 5.62 -35.69
N SER A 24 7.40 5.33 -36.29
CA SER A 24 6.44 6.30 -36.82
C SER A 24 5.42 6.80 -35.79
N TRP A 25 5.32 6.20 -34.59
CA TRP A 25 4.30 6.59 -33.61
C TRP A 25 4.81 7.65 -32.66
N LYS A 26 4.18 8.82 -32.72
CA LYS A 26 4.49 9.92 -31.79
C LYS A 26 4.11 9.52 -30.36
N PRO A 27 4.91 9.92 -29.37
CA PRO A 27 4.49 9.84 -27.97
C PRO A 27 3.12 10.50 -27.77
N LEU A 28 2.32 10.02 -26.85
CA LEU A 28 0.97 10.55 -26.60
C LEU A 28 0.95 12.09 -26.38
N PRO A 29 1.95 12.70 -25.71
CA PRO A 29 2.05 14.15 -25.54
C PRO A 29 2.23 14.94 -26.83
N ASP A 30 2.79 14.32 -27.87
CA ASP A 30 3.12 14.98 -29.16
C ASP A 30 1.97 14.87 -30.17
N ILE A 31 0.85 14.23 -29.79
CA ILE A 31 -0.34 14.16 -30.62
C ILE A 31 -1.10 15.47 -30.51
N GLY A 32 -1.44 16.06 -31.63
CA GLY A 32 -2.29 17.25 -31.64
C GLY A 32 -3.65 16.98 -30.97
N PRO A 33 -4.22 17.98 -30.27
CA PRO A 33 -5.45 17.79 -29.49
C PRO A 33 -6.64 17.31 -30.34
N GLU A 34 -6.79 17.80 -31.55
CA GLU A 34 -7.88 17.38 -32.45
C GLU A 34 -7.74 15.94 -32.92
N THR A 35 -6.50 15.48 -33.20
CA THR A 35 -6.24 14.08 -33.54
C THR A 35 -6.55 13.17 -32.35
N LEU A 36 -6.15 13.58 -31.15
CA LEU A 36 -6.42 12.81 -29.92
C LEU A 36 -7.93 12.72 -29.64
N LYS A 37 -8.68 13.81 -29.85
CA LYS A 37 -10.15 13.80 -29.75
C LYS A 37 -10.77 12.81 -30.71
N ALA A 38 -10.36 12.83 -31.99
CA ALA A 38 -10.89 11.91 -33.01
C ALA A 38 -10.59 10.45 -32.67
N MET A 39 -9.38 10.14 -32.18
CA MET A 39 -9.01 8.81 -31.75
C MET A 39 -9.84 8.30 -30.55
N VAL A 40 -10.09 9.17 -29.56
CA VAL A 40 -10.93 8.82 -28.41
C VAL A 40 -12.38 8.60 -28.81
N GLN A 41 -12.93 9.44 -29.67
CA GLN A 41 -14.30 9.30 -30.15
C GLN A 41 -14.54 8.00 -30.96
N THR A 42 -13.53 7.56 -31.69
CA THR A 42 -13.58 6.32 -32.49
C THR A 42 -12.98 5.11 -31.76
N TRP A 43 -12.75 5.21 -30.43
CA TRP A 43 -12.10 4.16 -29.66
C TRP A 43 -12.87 2.84 -29.70
N PRO A 44 -12.28 1.76 -30.25
CA PRO A 44 -13.03 0.52 -30.53
C PRO A 44 -13.13 -0.43 -29.33
N PHE A 45 -12.41 -0.14 -28.23
CA PHE A 45 -12.30 -1.06 -27.09
C PHE A 45 -13.10 -0.57 -25.87
N VAL A 46 -13.35 -1.49 -24.94
CA VAL A 46 -14.08 -1.19 -23.68
C VAL A 46 -13.28 -0.31 -22.74
N ARG A 47 -11.94 -0.39 -22.77
CA ARG A 47 -11.03 0.32 -21.86
C ARG A 47 -10.08 1.22 -22.63
N LEU A 48 -9.92 2.46 -22.16
CA LEU A 48 -9.00 3.46 -22.69
C LEU A 48 -7.89 3.72 -21.66
N PRO A 49 -6.65 3.22 -21.89
CA PRO A 49 -5.54 3.40 -20.97
C PRO A 49 -4.79 4.70 -21.26
N LEU A 50 -4.82 5.63 -20.32
CA LEU A 50 -4.22 6.96 -20.44
C LEU A 50 -3.34 7.33 -19.22
N GLY A 51 -2.78 6.33 -18.53
CA GLY A 51 -1.95 6.56 -17.34
C GLY A 51 -0.78 7.51 -17.56
N ALA A 52 -0.21 7.51 -18.78
CA ALA A 52 0.88 8.41 -19.13
C ALA A 52 0.49 9.91 -19.11
N LEU A 53 -0.80 10.27 -19.19
CA LEU A 53 -1.24 11.66 -19.15
C LEU A 53 -1.08 12.29 -17.75
N ILE A 54 -1.10 11.48 -16.69
CA ILE A 54 -0.96 11.99 -15.31
C ILE A 54 0.43 12.58 -15.05
N GLU A 55 1.43 12.10 -15.77
CA GLU A 55 2.83 12.52 -15.60
C GLU A 55 3.17 13.78 -16.42
N LEU A 56 2.21 14.28 -17.23
CA LEU A 56 2.45 15.43 -18.07
C LEU A 56 2.27 16.75 -17.30
N PRO A 57 3.16 17.73 -17.53
CA PRO A 57 3.04 19.05 -16.91
C PRO A 57 1.89 19.90 -17.50
N HIS A 58 1.38 19.52 -18.67
CA HIS A 58 0.37 20.27 -19.40
C HIS A 58 -1.00 19.60 -19.39
N VAL A 59 -2.04 20.39 -19.14
CA VAL A 59 -3.43 19.94 -19.06
C VAL A 59 -4.06 19.71 -20.45
N GLY A 60 -3.48 20.25 -21.52
CA GLY A 60 -4.04 20.23 -22.88
C GLY A 60 -4.45 18.84 -23.40
N PRO A 61 -3.60 17.81 -23.36
CA PRO A 61 -3.98 16.45 -23.77
C PRO A 61 -5.12 15.86 -22.94
N LEU A 62 -5.12 16.10 -21.63
CA LEU A 62 -6.23 15.67 -20.76
C LEU A 62 -7.53 16.38 -21.17
N GLN A 63 -7.47 17.69 -21.40
CA GLN A 63 -8.63 18.47 -21.83
C GLN A 63 -9.22 17.91 -23.12
N ALA A 64 -8.40 17.65 -24.13
CA ALA A 64 -8.84 17.05 -25.39
C ALA A 64 -9.54 15.68 -25.20
N VAL A 65 -9.00 14.83 -24.32
CA VAL A 65 -9.63 13.56 -23.99
C VAL A 65 -10.99 13.75 -23.31
N LEU A 66 -11.04 14.63 -22.30
CA LEU A 66 -12.27 14.86 -21.53
C LEU A 66 -13.38 15.50 -22.39
N GLU A 67 -13.03 16.42 -23.31
CA GLU A 67 -13.96 16.97 -24.28
C GLU A 67 -14.49 15.90 -25.25
N ALA A 68 -13.62 14.99 -25.72
CA ALA A 68 -14.07 13.86 -26.55
C ALA A 68 -15.03 12.92 -25.80
N LEU A 69 -14.73 12.65 -24.50
CA LEU A 69 -15.61 11.86 -23.65
C LEU A 69 -16.96 12.54 -23.40
N ASP A 70 -17.00 13.86 -23.32
CA ASP A 70 -18.25 14.61 -23.20
C ASP A 70 -19.17 14.39 -24.40
N VAL A 71 -18.62 14.43 -25.60
CA VAL A 71 -19.37 14.10 -26.83
C VAL A 71 -19.91 12.67 -26.78
N LEU A 72 -19.08 11.69 -26.37
CA LEU A 72 -19.50 10.29 -26.26
C LEU A 72 -20.56 10.08 -25.15
N LEU A 73 -20.47 10.77 -24.04
CA LEU A 73 -21.44 10.68 -22.96
C LEU A 73 -22.77 11.32 -23.34
N ALA A 74 -22.76 12.41 -24.15
CA ALA A 74 -23.96 13.03 -24.65
C ALA A 74 -24.71 12.18 -25.70
N GLN A 75 -23.98 11.42 -26.51
CA GLN A 75 -24.55 10.58 -27.58
C GLN A 75 -25.20 9.28 -27.06
N LYS A 76 -24.98 8.87 -25.83
CA LYS A 76 -25.54 7.62 -25.23
C LYS A 76 -27.07 7.52 -25.22
N GLY A 77 -27.79 8.56 -25.66
CA GLY A 77 -29.26 8.59 -25.69
C GLY A 77 -29.91 8.29 -27.05
N PHE A 78 -29.20 8.26 -28.17
CA PHE A 78 -29.85 8.47 -29.46
C PHE A 78 -29.82 7.34 -30.49
N ASP A 79 -28.92 6.32 -30.43
CA ASP A 79 -28.95 5.29 -31.47
C ASP A 79 -28.59 3.88 -30.96
N PRO A 80 -29.43 2.85 -31.22
CA PRO A 80 -29.13 1.47 -30.85
C PRO A 80 -28.09 0.78 -31.76
N GLY A 81 -27.70 1.38 -32.90
CA GLY A 81 -26.86 0.75 -33.95
C GLY A 81 -25.35 1.00 -33.79
N GLU A 82 -24.93 2.19 -33.33
CA GLU A 82 -23.51 2.55 -33.15
C GLU A 82 -23.17 2.83 -31.70
N ARG A 83 -23.20 1.82 -30.85
CA ARG A 83 -22.91 1.99 -29.44
C ARG A 83 -21.40 2.10 -29.21
N CYS A 84 -20.93 3.26 -28.76
CA CYS A 84 -19.60 3.40 -28.21
C CYS A 84 -19.34 2.29 -27.17
N LYS A 85 -18.31 1.46 -27.43
CA LYS A 85 -17.95 0.34 -26.56
C LYS A 85 -17.26 0.77 -25.27
N LEU A 86 -16.77 2.00 -25.19
CA LEU A 86 -16.00 2.50 -24.06
C LEU A 86 -16.83 2.53 -22.76
N ARG A 87 -16.32 1.86 -21.74
CA ARG A 87 -16.90 1.77 -20.39
C ARG A 87 -15.92 2.14 -19.31
N VAL A 88 -14.62 2.12 -19.60
CA VAL A 88 -13.55 2.30 -18.63
C VAL A 88 -12.50 3.27 -19.17
N LEU A 89 -12.30 4.37 -18.47
CA LEU A 89 -11.14 5.24 -18.61
C LEU A 89 -10.13 4.85 -17.53
N ASP A 90 -8.92 4.45 -17.92
CA ASP A 90 -7.90 4.06 -16.96
C ASP A 90 -6.71 5.04 -16.98
N LEU A 91 -6.63 5.85 -15.94
CA LEU A 91 -5.58 6.83 -15.72
C LEU A 91 -4.42 6.29 -14.86
N ARG A 92 -4.45 5.01 -14.48
CA ARG A 92 -3.38 4.41 -13.69
C ARG A 92 -2.20 4.00 -14.58
N ASN A 93 -1.00 4.10 -14.04
CA ASN A 93 0.20 3.58 -14.72
C ASN A 93 0.28 2.04 -14.53
N THR A 94 -0.42 1.30 -15.39
CA THR A 94 -0.54 -0.17 -15.31
C THR A 94 0.39 -0.92 -16.26
N GLY A 95 1.33 -0.23 -16.91
CA GLY A 95 2.17 -0.81 -17.95
C GLY A 95 1.47 -1.03 -19.31
N GLN A 96 0.14 -0.97 -19.36
CA GLN A 96 -0.59 -0.94 -20.62
C GLN A 96 -0.55 0.47 -21.20
N SER A 97 -0.02 0.62 -22.39
CA SER A 97 0.02 1.91 -23.08
C SER A 97 -1.15 2.08 -24.04
N PHE A 98 -1.52 3.33 -24.31
CA PHE A 98 -2.49 3.70 -25.33
C PHE A 98 -2.17 2.99 -26.68
N TRP A 99 -0.90 3.03 -27.09
CA TRP A 99 -0.46 2.46 -28.35
C TRP A 99 -0.50 0.94 -28.39
N SER A 100 -0.18 0.25 -27.29
CA SER A 100 -0.25 -1.21 -27.26
C SER A 100 -1.68 -1.73 -27.42
N MET A 101 -2.66 -0.99 -26.89
CA MET A 101 -4.08 -1.31 -27.12
C MET A 101 -4.53 -0.95 -28.53
N TRP A 102 -4.15 0.23 -29.04
CA TRP A 102 -4.53 0.70 -30.36
C TRP A 102 -4.04 -0.22 -31.47
N SER A 103 -2.80 -0.73 -31.36
CA SER A 103 -2.18 -1.64 -32.34
C SER A 103 -2.64 -3.10 -32.24
N GLY A 104 -3.45 -3.47 -31.25
CA GLY A 104 -3.81 -4.86 -30.99
C GLY A 104 -2.68 -5.73 -30.43
N ALA A 105 -1.50 -5.15 -30.12
CA ALA A 105 -0.34 -5.86 -29.62
C ALA A 105 -0.51 -6.44 -28.20
N SER A 106 -1.56 -6.08 -27.50
CA SER A 106 -1.90 -6.59 -26.14
C SER A 106 -2.45 -8.01 -26.08
N SER A 107 -2.61 -8.69 -27.20
CA SER A 107 -3.20 -10.05 -27.22
C SER A 107 -2.22 -11.19 -26.92
N TYR A 108 -0.91 -10.89 -26.77
CA TYR A 108 0.12 -11.91 -26.52
C TYR A 108 0.79 -11.71 -25.14
N GLY A 109 0.09 -12.02 -24.03
CA GLY A 109 0.84 -12.05 -22.78
C GLY A 109 0.08 -11.99 -21.45
N CYS A 110 -1.21 -12.25 -21.41
CA CYS A 110 -1.93 -12.46 -20.15
C CYS A 110 -2.74 -13.76 -20.21
N SER A 111 -2.11 -14.87 -19.88
CA SER A 111 -2.80 -16.05 -19.41
C SER A 111 -3.42 -15.72 -18.05
N GLY A 112 -4.74 -15.52 -18.02
CA GLY A 112 -5.44 -15.37 -16.75
C GLY A 112 -6.59 -14.37 -16.80
N SER A 113 -7.60 -14.71 -17.49
CA SER A 113 -9.01 -14.38 -17.41
C SER A 113 -9.57 -14.10 -18.80
N ARG A 114 -9.93 -15.17 -19.49
CA ARG A 114 -10.96 -15.09 -20.53
C ARG A 114 -12.22 -14.58 -19.83
N MET A 115 -12.49 -13.29 -19.91
CA MET A 115 -13.86 -12.84 -19.78
C MET A 115 -14.59 -13.39 -21.01
N ALA A 116 -15.26 -14.52 -20.78
CA ALA A 116 -16.20 -15.11 -21.72
C ALA A 116 -17.12 -14.00 -22.21
N ALA A 117 -17.24 -13.88 -23.53
CA ALA A 117 -18.34 -13.16 -24.15
C ALA A 117 -19.60 -13.88 -23.70
N VAL A 118 -20.24 -13.43 -22.64
CA VAL A 118 -21.59 -13.87 -22.29
C VAL A 118 -22.49 -13.26 -23.34
N ALA A 119 -23.00 -14.13 -24.19
CA ALA A 119 -24.09 -13.82 -25.11
C ALA A 119 -25.31 -13.48 -24.24
N GLU A 120 -25.58 -12.19 -24.05
CA GLU A 120 -26.79 -11.76 -23.37
C GLU A 120 -28.02 -12.04 -24.23
N PRO A 121 -29.09 -12.62 -23.65
CA PRO A 121 -30.36 -12.75 -24.35
C PRO A 121 -30.95 -11.36 -24.63
N ARG A 122 -31.45 -11.15 -25.84
CA ARG A 122 -32.12 -9.94 -26.28
C ARG A 122 -33.37 -9.67 -25.42
N SER A 123 -33.26 -8.92 -24.39
CA SER A 123 -34.40 -8.33 -23.69
C SER A 123 -34.53 -6.84 -24.04
N THR A 124 -35.64 -6.49 -24.65
CA THR A 124 -36.02 -5.15 -25.11
C THR A 124 -36.46 -4.19 -23.98
N THR A 125 -35.85 -4.24 -22.82
CA THR A 125 -36.09 -3.27 -21.78
C THR A 125 -34.97 -2.21 -21.81
N LYS A 126 -35.33 -0.93 -21.87
CA LYS A 126 -34.41 0.21 -21.78
C LYS A 126 -33.59 0.11 -20.49
N GLN A 127 -32.42 -0.55 -20.55
CA GLN A 127 -31.48 -0.54 -19.43
C GLN A 127 -30.93 0.88 -19.25
N PRO A 128 -30.89 1.39 -18.02
CA PRO A 128 -30.23 2.66 -17.74
C PRO A 128 -28.77 2.58 -18.20
N SER A 129 -28.28 3.64 -18.85
CA SER A 129 -26.91 3.69 -19.35
C SER A 129 -25.92 3.47 -18.20
N THR A 130 -25.11 2.42 -18.29
CA THR A 130 -24.08 2.16 -17.28
C THR A 130 -23.08 3.32 -17.23
N PRO A 131 -22.79 3.91 -16.06
CA PRO A 131 -21.88 5.04 -15.95
C PRO A 131 -20.47 4.66 -16.40
N LEU A 132 -19.73 5.64 -16.92
CA LEU A 132 -18.32 5.51 -17.27
C LEU A 132 -17.51 5.32 -15.99
N LYS A 133 -16.77 4.21 -15.86
CA LYS A 133 -15.86 3.98 -14.74
C LYS A 133 -14.50 4.63 -15.05
N VAL A 134 -14.03 5.47 -14.16
CA VAL A 134 -12.70 6.08 -14.27
C VAL A 134 -11.81 5.55 -13.16
N PHE A 135 -10.73 4.87 -13.53
CA PHE A 135 -9.74 4.38 -12.58
C PHE A 135 -8.56 5.33 -12.47
N ILE A 136 -8.21 5.69 -11.24
CA ILE A 136 -7.05 6.55 -10.94
C ILE A 136 -6.39 6.06 -9.65
N ASP A 137 -5.07 6.20 -9.54
CA ASP A 137 -4.34 6.11 -8.28
C ASP A 137 -4.04 7.53 -7.79
N LEU A 138 -4.56 7.88 -6.63
CA LEU A 138 -4.46 9.24 -6.10
C LEU A 138 -3.20 9.38 -5.23
N CYS A 139 -2.37 10.37 -5.55
CA CYS A 139 -1.21 10.73 -4.76
C CYS A 139 -1.25 12.23 -4.39
N LEU A 140 -1.65 12.52 -3.17
CA LEU A 140 -1.83 13.88 -2.65
C LEU A 140 -0.52 14.35 -1.98
N LYS A 141 0.44 14.81 -2.82
CA LYS A 141 1.82 15.16 -2.38
C LYS A 141 1.97 16.61 -1.91
N LYS A 142 1.13 17.52 -2.39
CA LYS A 142 1.26 18.96 -2.15
C LYS A 142 0.11 19.47 -1.29
N ARG A 143 0.29 20.61 -0.65
CA ARG A 143 -0.78 21.27 0.14
C ARG A 143 -1.98 21.67 -0.70
N THR A 144 -1.78 21.91 -2.00
CA THR A 144 -2.82 22.21 -2.98
C THR A 144 -2.84 21.14 -4.06
N LEU A 145 -4.00 20.94 -4.68
CA LEU A 145 -4.12 20.09 -5.85
C LEU A 145 -3.33 20.69 -7.01
N ASP A 146 -2.67 19.86 -7.79
CA ASP A 146 -2.04 20.28 -9.04
C ASP A 146 -3.09 20.63 -10.11
N ASN A 147 -2.66 21.25 -11.20
CA ASN A 147 -3.54 21.68 -12.26
C ASN A 147 -4.29 20.50 -12.92
N PHE A 148 -3.62 19.34 -13.06
CA PHE A 148 -4.23 18.14 -13.62
C PHE A 148 -5.39 17.65 -12.75
N LEU A 149 -5.14 17.41 -11.46
CA LEU A 149 -6.16 16.93 -10.52
C LEU A 149 -7.28 17.95 -10.33
N THR A 150 -6.95 19.23 -10.27
CA THR A 150 -7.95 20.29 -10.15
C THR A 150 -8.92 20.30 -11.33
N TYR A 151 -8.38 20.25 -12.55
CA TYR A 151 -9.19 20.23 -13.77
C TYR A 151 -10.01 18.93 -13.88
N PHE A 152 -9.37 17.82 -13.65
CA PHE A 152 -10.00 16.48 -13.73
C PHE A 152 -11.12 16.31 -12.70
N LEU A 153 -10.88 16.65 -11.44
CA LEU A 153 -11.89 16.51 -10.38
C LEU A 153 -13.09 17.45 -10.61
N ARG A 154 -12.85 18.65 -11.14
CA ARG A 154 -13.94 19.56 -11.55
C ARG A 154 -14.79 18.94 -12.66
N TRP A 155 -14.16 18.31 -13.63
CA TRP A 155 -14.88 17.59 -14.70
C TRP A 155 -15.72 16.43 -14.15
N VAL A 156 -15.18 15.62 -13.23
CA VAL A 156 -15.89 14.53 -12.54
C VAL A 156 -17.07 15.08 -11.73
N GLU A 157 -16.86 16.16 -10.97
CA GLU A 157 -17.89 16.79 -10.13
C GLU A 157 -19.12 17.20 -10.92
N GLN A 158 -18.93 17.74 -12.13
CA GLN A 158 -20.02 18.13 -13.04
C GLN A 158 -20.79 16.93 -13.61
N ARG A 159 -20.23 15.70 -13.52
CA ARG A 159 -20.77 14.49 -14.16
C ARG A 159 -20.99 13.32 -13.18
N LYS A 160 -21.29 13.61 -11.93
CA LYS A 160 -21.45 12.61 -10.85
C LYS A 160 -22.44 11.47 -11.18
N THR A 161 -23.46 11.75 -12.01
CA THR A 161 -24.46 10.75 -12.42
C THR A 161 -23.99 9.83 -13.55
N SER A 162 -23.05 10.31 -14.38
CA SER A 162 -22.59 9.61 -15.59
C SER A 162 -21.18 9.05 -15.48
N VAL A 163 -20.44 9.46 -14.44
CA VAL A 163 -19.04 9.08 -14.22
C VAL A 163 -18.86 8.57 -12.81
N HIS A 164 -18.26 7.38 -12.67
CA HIS A 164 -17.88 6.82 -11.38
C HIS A 164 -16.37 6.83 -11.23
N LEU A 165 -15.87 7.60 -10.27
CA LEU A 165 -14.44 7.70 -9.98
C LEU A 165 -14.03 6.60 -8.98
N CYS A 166 -13.24 5.63 -9.46
CA CYS A 166 -12.72 4.52 -8.69
C CYS A 166 -11.21 4.73 -8.42
N CYS A 167 -10.84 4.82 -7.15
CA CYS A 167 -9.45 4.87 -6.71
C CYS A 167 -9.09 3.57 -6.02
N LYS A 168 -8.02 2.86 -6.49
CA LYS A 168 -7.55 1.66 -5.79
C LYS A 168 -6.48 1.96 -4.76
N LYS A 169 -5.62 2.94 -5.04
CA LYS A 169 -4.51 3.34 -4.16
C LYS A 169 -4.62 4.82 -3.85
N LEU A 170 -4.71 5.13 -2.57
CA LEU A 170 -4.71 6.49 -2.05
C LEU A 170 -3.43 6.72 -1.24
N LYS A 171 -2.59 7.64 -1.69
CA LYS A 171 -1.39 8.09 -0.97
C LYS A 171 -1.54 9.55 -0.57
N ILE A 172 -1.39 9.84 0.72
CA ILE A 172 -1.45 11.17 1.31
C ILE A 172 -0.09 11.50 1.92
N VAL A 173 0.57 12.56 1.43
CA VAL A 173 1.90 12.97 1.89
C VAL A 173 1.87 14.34 2.57
N SER A 174 1.12 15.31 2.05
CA SER A 174 1.13 16.67 2.57
C SER A 174 -0.10 17.47 2.15
N MET A 175 -1.30 16.94 2.39
CA MET A 175 -2.55 17.62 2.03
C MET A 175 -3.36 17.98 3.28
N PRO A 176 -3.94 19.20 3.39
CA PRO A 176 -4.89 19.54 4.43
C PRO A 176 -6.14 18.66 4.42
N MET A 177 -6.69 18.37 5.60
CA MET A 177 -7.84 17.46 5.73
C MET A 177 -9.06 17.90 4.93
N ASP A 178 -9.36 19.20 4.88
CA ASP A 178 -10.50 19.73 4.11
C ASP A 178 -10.40 19.39 2.62
N ASN A 179 -9.20 19.48 2.06
CA ASN A 179 -8.96 19.11 0.67
C ASN A 179 -9.06 17.60 0.45
N ILE A 180 -8.59 16.80 1.42
CA ILE A 180 -8.71 15.33 1.38
C ILE A 180 -10.20 14.95 1.38
N VAL A 181 -10.99 15.48 2.29
CA VAL A 181 -12.44 15.23 2.38
C VAL A 181 -13.12 15.62 1.08
N LYS A 182 -12.79 16.80 0.52
CA LYS A 182 -13.34 17.25 -0.78
C LYS A 182 -13.02 16.29 -1.92
N VAL A 183 -11.78 15.80 -2.02
CA VAL A 183 -11.37 14.83 -3.04
C VAL A 183 -12.11 13.51 -2.84
N LEU A 184 -12.15 13.00 -1.61
CA LEU A 184 -12.76 11.71 -1.30
C LEU A 184 -14.29 11.72 -1.45
N SER A 185 -14.94 12.86 -1.31
CA SER A 185 -16.40 12.98 -1.58
C SER A 185 -16.78 12.73 -3.06
N MET A 186 -15.81 12.73 -3.96
CA MET A 186 -15.99 12.44 -5.39
C MET A 186 -15.59 11.00 -5.76
N VAL A 187 -14.92 10.28 -4.86
CA VAL A 187 -14.40 8.92 -5.08
C VAL A 187 -15.36 7.89 -4.50
N GLN A 188 -15.54 6.77 -5.19
CA GLN A 188 -16.19 5.59 -4.62
C GLN A 188 -15.26 4.94 -3.59
N LEU A 189 -15.52 5.17 -2.30
CA LEU A 189 -14.64 4.74 -1.21
C LEU A 189 -14.52 3.22 -1.09
N ASP A 190 -15.55 2.48 -1.48
CA ASP A 190 -15.53 1.02 -1.57
C ASP A 190 -14.54 0.45 -2.60
N CYS A 191 -14.12 1.25 -3.59
CA CYS A 191 -13.09 0.85 -4.55
C CYS A 191 -11.67 0.88 -3.97
N ILE A 192 -11.44 1.56 -2.83
CA ILE A 192 -10.10 1.76 -2.25
C ILE A 192 -9.64 0.47 -1.58
N GLN A 193 -8.47 -0.02 -2.01
CA GLN A 193 -7.83 -1.24 -1.50
C GLN A 193 -6.56 -0.96 -0.69
N GLU A 194 -5.92 0.19 -0.95
CA GLU A 194 -4.70 0.59 -0.28
C GLU A 194 -4.75 2.06 0.11
N VAL A 195 -4.47 2.34 1.38
CA VAL A 195 -4.31 3.69 1.93
C VAL A 195 -2.92 3.82 2.52
N GLN A 196 -2.19 4.84 2.09
CA GLN A 196 -0.91 5.22 2.64
C GLN A 196 -0.96 6.67 3.11
N VAL A 197 -0.70 6.91 4.39
CA VAL A 197 -0.55 8.24 4.99
C VAL A 197 0.90 8.41 5.45
N SER A 198 1.59 9.40 4.87
CA SER A 198 3.01 9.68 5.17
C SER A 198 3.17 11.15 5.51
N CYS A 199 2.45 11.63 6.51
CA CYS A 199 2.45 13.02 6.95
C CYS A 199 2.30 13.11 8.47
N THR A 200 2.78 14.21 9.03
CA THR A 200 2.72 14.49 10.46
C THR A 200 1.29 14.83 10.92
N TRP A 201 0.43 13.82 10.94
CA TRP A 201 -0.91 13.97 11.49
C TRP A 201 -0.88 13.88 13.03
N ASN A 202 -1.69 14.71 13.65
CA ASN A 202 -2.03 14.53 15.04
C ASN A 202 -3.25 13.60 15.20
N LEU A 203 -3.55 13.19 16.42
CA LEU A 203 -4.68 12.29 16.69
C LEU A 203 -6.03 12.88 16.30
N SER A 204 -6.23 14.20 16.41
CA SER A 204 -7.49 14.83 16.00
C SER A 204 -7.70 14.77 14.49
N THR A 205 -6.63 14.97 13.70
CA THR A 205 -6.68 14.83 12.25
C THR A 205 -6.98 13.39 11.84
N LEU A 206 -6.35 12.42 12.51
CA LEU A 206 -6.63 11.00 12.29
C LEU A 206 -8.07 10.65 12.66
N ALA A 207 -8.58 11.21 13.74
CA ALA A 207 -9.98 11.04 14.16
C ALA A 207 -10.98 11.55 13.11
N THR A 208 -10.65 12.66 12.43
CA THR A 208 -11.45 13.18 11.33
C THR A 208 -11.40 12.28 10.08
N PHE A 209 -10.27 11.60 9.85
CA PHE A 209 -10.09 10.71 8.70
C PHE A 209 -10.71 9.32 8.91
N ALA A 210 -10.82 8.85 10.14
CA ALA A 210 -11.26 7.49 10.45
C ALA A 210 -12.66 7.12 9.96
N PRO A 211 -13.70 8.01 9.97
CA PRO A 211 -14.98 7.70 9.35
C PRO A 211 -14.87 7.36 7.87
N LEU A 212 -13.98 8.06 7.14
CA LEU A 212 -13.73 7.78 5.72
C LEU A 212 -13.07 6.39 5.52
N LEU A 213 -12.15 6.00 6.41
CA LEU A 213 -11.61 4.62 6.42
C LEU A 213 -12.73 3.59 6.61
N GLY A 214 -13.70 3.88 7.48
CA GLY A 214 -14.85 3.00 7.74
C GLY A 214 -15.77 2.80 6.53
N GLU A 215 -15.76 3.72 5.58
CA GLU A 215 -16.51 3.58 4.32
C GLU A 215 -15.75 2.78 3.25
N MET A 216 -14.43 2.57 3.41
CA MET A 216 -13.57 1.82 2.49
C MET A 216 -13.71 0.32 2.72
N SER A 217 -14.86 -0.26 2.32
CA SER A 217 -15.22 -1.65 2.62
C SER A 217 -14.30 -2.73 2.02
N ASN A 218 -13.47 -2.37 1.05
CA ASN A 218 -12.51 -3.28 0.39
C ASN A 218 -11.05 -2.96 0.75
N LEU A 219 -10.83 -2.21 1.84
CA LEU A 219 -9.48 -1.88 2.28
C LEU A 219 -8.73 -3.12 2.73
N GLN A 220 -7.59 -3.40 2.08
CA GLN A 220 -6.72 -4.55 2.36
C GLN A 220 -5.37 -4.11 2.95
N ARG A 221 -4.87 -2.94 2.57
CA ARG A 221 -3.55 -2.45 2.99
C ARG A 221 -3.66 -1.06 3.59
N LEU A 222 -3.23 -0.93 4.83
CA LEU A 222 -3.18 0.33 5.55
C LEU A 222 -1.75 0.63 5.98
N ARG A 223 -1.21 1.79 5.56
CA ARG A 223 0.13 2.26 5.92
C ARG A 223 0.04 3.65 6.54
N LEU A 224 0.52 3.78 7.76
CA LEU A 224 0.58 5.02 8.51
C LEU A 224 2.02 5.31 8.89
N SER A 225 2.57 6.46 8.50
CA SER A 225 3.93 6.87 8.84
C SER A 225 3.92 8.28 9.43
N HIS A 226 4.76 8.49 10.46
CA HIS A 226 4.96 9.80 11.12
C HIS A 226 3.69 10.38 11.78
N VAL A 227 2.78 9.54 12.25
CA VAL A 227 1.64 10.01 13.05
C VAL A 227 2.11 10.26 14.48
N HIS A 228 2.04 11.51 14.92
CA HIS A 228 2.48 11.90 16.25
C HIS A 228 1.30 12.13 17.19
N VAL A 229 1.38 11.55 18.36
CA VAL A 229 0.52 11.90 19.49
C VAL A 229 1.04 13.20 20.09
N SER A 230 0.85 14.34 19.42
CA SER A 230 1.17 15.60 20.06
C SER A 230 0.13 15.89 21.14
N SER A 231 0.53 15.80 22.37
CA SER A 231 -0.13 16.43 23.51
C SER A 231 0.04 17.95 23.42
N ALA A 232 -0.60 18.57 22.42
CA ALA A 232 -0.76 20.01 22.38
C ALA A 232 -1.95 20.38 23.29
N CYS A 233 -1.80 20.10 24.60
CA CYS A 233 -2.56 20.74 25.64
C CYS A 233 -1.53 21.18 26.67
N GLY A 234 -1.37 22.50 26.80
CA GLY A 234 -0.70 23.09 27.96
C GLY A 234 -1.33 22.57 29.27
N PRO A 235 -0.74 22.82 30.42
CA PRO A 235 -1.18 22.29 31.71
C PRO A 235 -2.57 22.86 32.08
N SER A 236 -3.62 22.24 31.61
CA SER A 236 -4.98 22.48 32.10
C SER A 236 -5.45 21.29 32.91
N VAL A 237 -5.52 21.55 34.16
CA VAL A 237 -6.28 20.97 35.26
C VAL A 237 -7.26 19.83 34.84
N GLY A 238 -6.98 18.60 35.32
CA GLY A 238 -8.01 17.63 35.68
C GLY A 238 -8.77 16.99 34.52
N GLY A 239 -8.18 16.00 33.86
CA GLY A 239 -8.89 15.12 32.95
C GLY A 239 -7.94 14.50 31.93
N GLN A 240 -7.23 13.42 32.29
CA GLN A 240 -6.45 12.63 31.36
C GLN A 240 -7.37 11.96 30.36
N THR A 241 -7.65 12.59 29.22
CA THR A 241 -8.16 11.90 28.06
C THR A 241 -6.98 11.14 27.42
N ASN A 242 -6.76 9.92 27.89
CA ASN A 242 -5.83 8.97 27.28
C ASN A 242 -6.37 8.56 25.91
N ILE A 243 -6.09 9.35 24.88
CA ILE A 243 -6.50 9.08 23.50
C ILE A 243 -5.40 8.23 22.87
N SER A 244 -5.66 6.95 22.66
CA SER A 244 -4.77 5.99 22.02
C SER A 244 -4.89 6.09 20.48
N LEU A 245 -3.79 5.93 19.74
CA LEU A 245 -3.77 5.89 18.27
C LEU A 245 -4.69 4.76 17.77
N CYS A 246 -4.52 3.58 18.30
CA CYS A 246 -5.30 2.42 17.90
C CYS A 246 -6.76 2.53 18.31
N ARG A 247 -7.06 3.09 19.48
CA ARG A 247 -8.43 3.34 19.88
C ARG A 247 -9.16 4.25 18.91
N ASN A 248 -8.50 5.27 18.35
CA ASN A 248 -9.09 6.14 17.35
C ASN A 248 -9.32 5.43 16.01
N LEU A 249 -8.41 4.58 15.56
CA LEU A 249 -8.57 3.84 14.32
C LEU A 249 -9.63 2.74 14.42
N TRP A 250 -9.75 2.08 15.59
CA TRP A 250 -10.63 0.91 15.76
C TRP A 250 -11.92 1.17 16.54
N SER A 251 -12.08 2.35 17.21
CA SER A 251 -13.22 2.64 18.10
C SER A 251 -13.96 3.95 17.85
N ILE A 252 -13.66 4.74 16.80
CA ILE A 252 -14.14 6.12 16.59
C ILE A 252 -15.66 6.27 16.42
N SER A 253 -16.40 5.21 16.21
CA SER A 253 -17.86 5.28 16.01
C SER A 253 -18.65 5.86 17.21
N TRP A 254 -18.03 6.03 18.37
CA TRP A 254 -18.74 6.43 19.61
C TRP A 254 -18.81 7.94 19.85
N MET A 255 -17.94 8.74 19.26
CA MET A 255 -17.86 10.18 19.58
C MET A 255 -18.76 11.09 18.72
N GLN A 256 -19.29 10.63 17.61
CA GLN A 256 -20.06 11.50 16.69
C GLN A 256 -21.56 11.57 16.96
N ARG A 257 -22.12 10.75 17.86
CA ARG A 257 -23.52 10.91 18.30
C ARG A 257 -23.53 11.35 19.75
N GLY A 258 -23.71 12.64 19.97
CA GLY A 258 -23.95 13.26 21.28
C GLY A 258 -25.25 12.80 21.97
N THR A 259 -25.54 11.52 21.94
CA THR A 259 -26.67 10.92 22.63
C THR A 259 -26.19 10.22 23.89
N ARG A 260 -26.60 10.73 25.04
CA ARG A 260 -26.54 10.04 26.33
C ARG A 260 -27.25 8.69 26.18
N PHE A 261 -26.49 7.59 26.10
CA PHE A 261 -27.07 6.26 26.17
C PHE A 261 -27.35 5.86 27.59
N PRO A 262 -28.54 5.30 27.90
CA PRO A 262 -28.79 4.68 29.15
C PRO A 262 -27.93 3.43 29.31
N ARG A 263 -27.42 3.20 30.52
CA ARG A 263 -26.72 1.96 30.93
C ARG A 263 -27.66 0.80 30.85
N THR A 264 -27.79 0.18 29.70
CA THR A 264 -28.45 -1.13 29.57
C THR A 264 -27.41 -2.16 29.16
N ASN A 265 -27.37 -3.26 29.90
CA ASN A 265 -26.53 -4.43 29.68
C ASN A 265 -26.85 -5.09 28.33
N CYS A 266 -26.33 -4.56 27.24
CA CYS A 266 -26.37 -5.24 25.97
C CYS A 266 -24.92 -5.51 25.55
N SER A 267 -24.58 -6.78 25.36
CA SER A 267 -23.37 -7.30 24.77
C SER A 267 -23.27 -6.94 23.25
N VAL A 268 -23.35 -5.65 22.92
CA VAL A 268 -23.18 -5.18 21.57
C VAL A 268 -21.70 -4.89 21.40
N SER A 269 -21.04 -5.69 20.54
CA SER A 269 -19.67 -5.44 20.12
C SER A 269 -19.53 -4.00 19.63
N PRO A 270 -18.43 -3.28 19.98
CA PRO A 270 -18.23 -1.92 19.52
C PRO A 270 -18.24 -1.88 17.99
N PRO A 271 -18.88 -0.89 17.37
CA PRO A 271 -18.91 -0.79 15.93
C PRO A 271 -17.46 -0.63 15.40
N ARG A 272 -17.10 -1.50 14.46
CA ARG A 272 -15.78 -1.55 13.83
C ARG A 272 -15.62 -0.35 12.90
N CYS A 273 -14.46 0.27 12.91
CA CYS A 273 -14.11 1.29 11.93
C CYS A 273 -13.86 0.66 10.56
N LEU A 274 -13.14 -0.46 10.53
CA LEU A 274 -12.88 -1.21 9.30
C LEU A 274 -13.98 -2.26 9.08
N LYS A 275 -14.44 -2.40 7.84
CA LYS A 275 -15.48 -3.36 7.45
C LYS A 275 -14.92 -4.70 6.98
N SER A 276 -13.64 -4.74 6.61
CA SER A 276 -12.95 -5.94 6.14
C SER A 276 -11.62 -6.12 6.89
N PRO A 277 -11.19 -7.38 7.10
CA PRO A 277 -9.89 -7.65 7.68
C PRO A 277 -8.77 -7.16 6.77
N LEU A 278 -7.67 -6.71 7.36
CA LEU A 278 -6.48 -6.24 6.64
C LEU A 278 -5.59 -7.42 6.25
N ASP A 279 -5.03 -7.35 5.02
CA ASP A 279 -3.94 -8.21 4.58
C ASP A 279 -2.57 -7.66 5.02
N SER A 280 -2.41 -6.34 5.05
CA SER A 280 -1.17 -5.67 5.40
C SER A 280 -1.41 -4.43 6.26
N LEU A 281 -0.69 -4.35 7.35
CA LEU A 281 -0.68 -3.21 8.26
C LEU A 281 0.76 -2.73 8.44
N SER A 282 0.99 -1.44 8.20
CA SER A 282 2.27 -0.77 8.44
C SER A 282 2.03 0.48 9.28
N ILE A 283 2.61 0.53 10.46
CA ILE A 283 2.60 1.69 11.36
C ILE A 283 4.05 2.03 11.66
N THR A 284 4.63 2.98 10.92
CA THR A 284 6.07 3.21 10.94
C THR A 284 6.43 4.60 11.48
N LYS A 285 7.50 4.68 12.25
CA LYS A 285 7.97 5.95 12.84
C LYS A 285 6.85 6.70 13.56
N CYS A 286 5.99 5.97 14.24
CA CYS A 286 4.87 6.49 15.02
C CYS A 286 5.16 6.29 16.52
N TRP A 287 4.64 7.17 17.34
CA TRP A 287 4.70 6.99 18.79
C TRP A 287 3.49 6.18 19.25
N LEU A 288 3.72 4.94 19.59
CA LEU A 288 2.73 4.05 20.17
C LEU A 288 2.91 3.94 21.67
N ARG A 289 1.84 3.56 22.35
CA ARG A 289 1.82 3.23 23.79
C ARG A 289 1.46 1.75 23.98
N ASP A 290 1.71 1.20 25.16
CA ASP A 290 1.26 -0.15 25.55
C ASP A 290 -0.20 -0.40 25.22
N SER A 291 -1.06 0.59 25.51
CA SER A 291 -2.50 0.52 25.21
C SER A 291 -2.78 0.40 23.71
N ASP A 292 -1.95 0.96 22.85
CA ASP A 292 -2.13 0.88 21.40
C ASP A 292 -1.88 -0.54 20.90
N LEU A 293 -0.78 -1.17 21.31
CA LEU A 293 -0.51 -2.57 20.97
C LEU A 293 -1.54 -3.53 21.56
N THR A 294 -2.01 -3.25 22.78
CA THR A 294 -3.10 -4.04 23.41
C THR A 294 -4.37 -3.96 22.57
N HIS A 295 -4.78 -2.76 22.15
CA HIS A 295 -5.97 -2.61 21.30
C HIS A 295 -5.77 -3.26 19.94
N LEU A 296 -4.58 -3.15 19.36
CA LEU A 296 -4.26 -3.79 18.09
C LEU A 296 -4.38 -5.31 18.19
N SER A 297 -3.77 -5.92 19.21
CA SER A 297 -3.83 -7.37 19.42
C SER A 297 -5.26 -7.92 19.69
N GLN A 298 -6.13 -7.09 20.24
CA GLN A 298 -7.54 -7.43 20.48
C GLN A 298 -8.42 -7.24 19.25
N SER A 299 -7.95 -6.50 18.23
CA SER A 299 -8.75 -6.26 17.02
C SER A 299 -8.95 -7.55 16.22
N PRO A 300 -10.19 -7.86 15.82
CA PRO A 300 -10.43 -8.97 14.90
C PRO A 300 -9.92 -8.71 13.48
N ASP A 301 -9.71 -7.43 13.11
CA ASP A 301 -9.37 -7.01 11.76
C ASP A 301 -7.94 -7.41 11.35
N ILE A 302 -7.09 -7.78 12.32
CA ILE A 302 -5.72 -8.26 12.06
C ILE A 302 -5.61 -9.79 12.01
N SER A 303 -6.66 -10.54 12.25
CA SER A 303 -6.61 -12.01 12.34
C SER A 303 -6.18 -12.71 11.03
N GLN A 304 -6.25 -12.02 9.90
CA GLN A 304 -5.86 -12.52 8.58
C GLN A 304 -4.62 -11.78 8.02
N LEU A 305 -3.91 -11.06 8.89
CA LEU A 305 -2.78 -10.23 8.49
C LEU A 305 -1.63 -11.08 7.92
N LYS A 306 -1.18 -10.74 6.73
CA LYS A 306 -0.04 -11.38 6.05
C LYS A 306 1.25 -10.59 6.21
N SER A 307 1.15 -9.25 6.34
CA SER A 307 2.32 -8.38 6.50
C SER A 307 2.10 -7.40 7.64
N LEU A 308 3.03 -7.39 8.58
CA LEU A 308 3.07 -6.47 9.72
C LEU A 308 4.40 -5.72 9.72
N ASP A 309 4.33 -4.40 9.63
CA ASP A 309 5.47 -3.50 9.64
C ASP A 309 5.28 -2.45 10.76
N LEU A 310 6.13 -2.52 11.77
CA LEU A 310 6.17 -1.59 12.90
C LEU A 310 7.52 -0.85 12.96
N SER A 311 8.25 -0.78 11.83
CA SER A 311 9.59 -0.23 11.78
C SER A 311 9.66 1.23 12.29
N GLY A 312 10.65 1.51 13.12
CA GLY A 312 10.84 2.81 13.76
C GLY A 312 9.84 3.16 14.85
N VAL A 313 9.06 2.19 15.34
CA VAL A 313 8.22 2.34 16.54
C VAL A 313 9.07 2.02 17.77
N THR A 314 9.30 2.99 18.62
CA THR A 314 10.11 2.77 19.85
C THR A 314 9.35 1.87 20.82
N MET A 315 9.91 0.69 21.08
CA MET A 315 9.33 -0.34 21.97
C MET A 315 10.17 -0.59 23.22
N THR A 316 11.23 0.18 23.45
CA THR A 316 12.19 -0.04 24.54
C THR A 316 11.52 -0.13 25.92
N ASP A 317 10.48 0.68 26.15
CA ASP A 317 9.77 0.74 27.43
C ASP A 317 8.51 -0.13 27.46
N PHE A 318 8.23 -0.89 26.38
CA PHE A 318 7.05 -1.75 26.31
C PHE A 318 7.25 -3.03 27.10
N ARG A 319 6.16 -3.50 27.69
CA ARG A 319 6.16 -4.81 28.33
C ARG A 319 6.41 -5.90 27.29
N PRO A 320 7.35 -6.82 27.55
CA PRO A 320 7.75 -7.86 26.58
C PRO A 320 6.58 -8.70 26.03
N GLU A 321 5.55 -8.92 26.86
CA GLU A 321 4.41 -9.77 26.52
C GLU A 321 3.48 -9.16 25.45
N LEU A 322 3.51 -7.83 25.28
CA LEU A 322 2.61 -7.16 24.34
C LEU A 322 2.89 -7.54 22.89
N LEU A 323 4.17 -7.58 22.51
CA LEU A 323 4.57 -8.00 21.17
C LEU A 323 4.31 -9.50 20.98
N GLN A 324 4.55 -10.31 22.02
CA GLN A 324 4.22 -11.74 22.01
C GLN A 324 2.73 -11.95 21.69
N VAL A 325 1.82 -11.32 22.44
CA VAL A 325 0.37 -11.44 22.23
C VAL A 325 -0.05 -11.01 20.83
N LEU A 326 0.55 -9.93 20.31
CA LEU A 326 0.30 -9.48 18.94
C LEU A 326 0.73 -10.54 17.91
N LEU A 327 1.93 -11.09 18.04
CA LEU A 327 2.44 -12.14 17.15
C LEU A 327 1.61 -13.42 17.23
N GLU A 328 1.17 -13.83 18.42
CA GLU A 328 0.28 -14.98 18.60
C GLU A 328 -1.03 -14.81 17.82
N LYS A 329 -1.57 -13.60 17.81
CA LYS A 329 -2.82 -13.29 17.09
C LYS A 329 -2.72 -13.48 15.59
N VAL A 330 -1.56 -13.18 15.00
CA VAL A 330 -1.31 -13.21 13.55
C VAL A 330 -0.50 -14.43 13.10
N ALA A 331 -0.06 -15.28 14.01
CA ALA A 331 0.89 -16.36 13.74
C ALA A 331 0.47 -17.30 12.59
N ALA A 332 -0.83 -17.58 12.45
CA ALA A 332 -1.35 -18.49 11.44
C ALA A 332 -1.24 -17.95 9.99
N THR A 333 -1.15 -16.65 9.80
CA THR A 333 -1.25 -16.01 8.48
C THR A 333 -0.07 -15.13 8.13
N LEU A 334 0.76 -14.75 9.11
CA LEU A 334 1.86 -13.80 8.93
C LEU A 334 2.93 -14.35 7.98
N GLN A 335 3.23 -13.58 6.93
CA GLN A 335 4.24 -13.89 5.92
C GLN A 335 5.45 -12.95 6.00
N ASP A 336 5.23 -11.68 6.32
CA ASP A 336 6.26 -10.66 6.38
C ASP A 336 6.17 -9.90 7.70
N LEU A 337 7.29 -9.86 8.44
CA LEU A 337 7.43 -9.14 9.70
C LEU A 337 8.60 -8.16 9.62
N ASP A 338 8.32 -6.88 9.81
CA ASP A 338 9.33 -5.84 9.88
C ASP A 338 9.27 -5.10 11.23
N LEU A 339 10.33 -5.24 12.01
CA LEU A 339 10.53 -4.63 13.32
C LEU A 339 11.86 -3.86 13.37
N ASP A 340 12.27 -3.27 12.24
CA ASP A 340 13.52 -2.52 12.15
C ASP A 340 13.47 -1.27 13.04
N VAL A 341 14.58 -0.99 13.70
CA VAL A 341 14.77 0.26 14.50
C VAL A 341 13.67 0.43 15.57
N CYS A 342 13.25 -0.66 16.20
CA CYS A 342 12.22 -0.61 17.26
C CYS A 342 12.81 -0.49 18.67
N GLY A 343 14.14 -0.59 18.82
CA GLY A 343 14.79 -0.61 20.12
C GLY A 343 14.53 -1.90 20.91
N ILE A 344 14.26 -3.02 20.21
CA ILE A 344 14.00 -4.32 20.80
C ILE A 344 15.28 -4.83 21.50
N THR A 345 15.14 -5.25 22.76
CA THR A 345 16.19 -5.84 23.58
C THR A 345 16.10 -7.36 23.58
N ASP A 346 17.15 -8.03 24.06
CA ASP A 346 17.15 -9.49 24.18
C ASP A 346 15.98 -10.03 25.01
N SER A 347 15.61 -9.37 26.11
CA SER A 347 14.49 -9.80 26.95
C SER A 347 13.12 -9.73 26.22
N GLN A 348 12.91 -8.70 25.43
CA GLN A 348 11.70 -8.57 24.62
C GLN A 348 11.68 -9.57 23.47
N LEU A 349 12.85 -9.81 22.85
CA LEU A 349 13.00 -10.84 21.83
C LEU A 349 12.68 -12.22 22.40
N GLU A 350 13.28 -12.59 23.55
CA GLU A 350 13.07 -13.89 24.20
C GLU A 350 11.59 -14.16 24.50
N ALA A 351 10.85 -13.14 24.97
CA ALA A 351 9.42 -13.28 25.18
C ALA A 351 8.63 -13.57 23.88
N CYS A 352 9.11 -13.06 22.74
CA CYS A 352 8.45 -13.21 21.45
C CYS A 352 8.80 -14.52 20.72
N LEU A 353 9.95 -15.15 21.03
CA LEU A 353 10.43 -16.34 20.31
C LEU A 353 9.41 -17.48 20.22
N PRO A 354 8.65 -17.83 21.29
CA PRO A 354 7.64 -18.88 21.20
C PRO A 354 6.51 -18.56 20.22
N ALA A 355 6.10 -17.30 20.15
CA ALA A 355 5.08 -16.84 19.20
C ALA A 355 5.62 -16.83 17.77
N LEU A 356 6.86 -16.35 17.58
CA LEU A 356 7.53 -16.30 16.29
C LEU A 356 7.71 -17.72 15.70
N SER A 357 8.08 -18.70 16.52
CA SER A 357 8.23 -20.12 16.08
C SER A 357 6.92 -20.73 15.57
N ARG A 358 5.77 -20.18 15.94
CA ARG A 358 4.46 -20.60 15.45
C ARG A 358 4.04 -19.97 14.13
N CYS A 359 4.78 -18.95 13.65
CA CYS A 359 4.50 -18.26 12.39
C CYS A 359 4.92 -19.12 11.19
N SER A 360 4.26 -20.24 10.96
CA SER A 360 4.64 -21.25 9.93
C SER A 360 4.61 -20.71 8.50
N GLN A 361 3.88 -19.62 8.23
CA GLN A 361 3.80 -18.99 6.93
C GLN A 361 4.83 -17.88 6.72
N LEU A 362 5.67 -17.59 7.74
CA LEU A 362 6.63 -16.50 7.69
C LEU A 362 7.69 -16.73 6.62
N ARG A 363 7.85 -15.76 5.72
CA ARG A 363 8.77 -15.76 4.58
C ARG A 363 9.90 -14.75 4.75
N SER A 364 9.60 -13.65 5.43
CA SER A 364 10.53 -12.54 5.62
C SER A 364 10.45 -12.04 7.06
N VAL A 365 11.60 -11.88 7.69
CA VAL A 365 11.73 -11.21 9.00
C VAL A 365 12.86 -10.19 8.96
N SER A 366 12.62 -9.00 9.50
CA SER A 366 13.62 -7.96 9.66
C SER A 366 13.61 -7.42 11.08
N LEU A 367 14.80 -7.37 11.68
CA LEU A 367 15.07 -6.83 13.02
C LEU A 367 16.27 -5.88 13.01
N CYS A 368 16.62 -5.29 11.84
CA CYS A 368 17.77 -4.41 11.71
C CYS A 368 17.69 -3.21 12.68
N GLY A 369 18.84 -2.73 13.14
CA GLY A 369 18.89 -1.57 14.02
C GLY A 369 18.33 -1.77 15.42
N ASN A 370 18.17 -3.02 15.88
CA ASN A 370 17.80 -3.35 17.25
C ASN A 370 19.04 -3.71 18.10
N LEU A 371 18.89 -3.71 19.43
CA LEU A 371 19.95 -3.96 20.41
C LEU A 371 20.01 -5.45 20.79
N LEU A 372 20.42 -6.30 19.87
CA LEU A 372 20.52 -7.74 20.10
C LEU A 372 21.94 -8.15 20.39
N SER A 373 22.13 -8.96 21.43
CA SER A 373 23.42 -9.62 21.71
C SER A 373 23.65 -10.85 20.82
N THR A 374 24.89 -11.34 20.77
CA THR A 374 25.20 -12.59 20.10
C THR A 374 24.39 -13.77 20.67
N ALA A 375 24.19 -13.78 21.99
CA ALA A 375 23.37 -14.80 22.64
C ALA A 375 21.88 -14.69 22.27
N GLY A 376 21.34 -13.49 22.20
CA GLY A 376 19.98 -13.24 21.72
C GLY A 376 19.80 -13.69 20.27
N MET A 377 20.76 -13.39 19.41
CA MET A 377 20.76 -13.85 18.02
C MET A 377 20.85 -15.37 17.88
N GLU A 378 21.67 -16.04 18.69
CA GLU A 378 21.72 -17.51 18.72
C GLU A 378 20.36 -18.10 19.04
N LYS A 379 19.68 -17.62 20.10
CA LYS A 379 18.34 -18.06 20.46
C LYS A 379 17.36 -17.84 19.32
N LEU A 380 17.41 -16.64 18.69
CA LEU A 380 16.57 -16.30 17.54
C LEU A 380 16.78 -17.30 16.39
N LEU A 381 18.03 -17.56 15.99
CA LEU A 381 18.35 -18.46 14.89
C LEU A 381 17.88 -19.90 15.16
N ARG A 382 17.98 -20.38 16.41
CA ARG A 382 17.46 -21.70 16.80
C ARG A 382 15.94 -21.78 16.70
N HIS A 383 15.22 -20.71 17.10
CA HIS A 383 13.75 -20.67 17.02
C HIS A 383 13.24 -20.48 15.59
N THR A 384 13.94 -19.73 14.76
CA THR A 384 13.56 -19.54 13.36
C THR A 384 13.96 -20.71 12.45
N ALA A 385 14.87 -21.59 12.89
CA ALA A 385 15.28 -22.79 12.14
C ALA A 385 14.12 -23.75 11.85
N VAL A 386 13.08 -23.76 12.68
CA VAL A 386 11.91 -24.63 12.50
C VAL A 386 10.88 -24.08 11.50
N LEU A 387 11.08 -22.86 11.00
CA LEU A 387 10.12 -22.19 10.11
C LEU A 387 10.35 -22.63 8.65
N PRO A 388 9.40 -23.37 8.05
CA PRO A 388 9.62 -24.01 6.74
C PRO A 388 9.60 -23.03 5.57
N CYS A 389 8.96 -21.89 5.73
CA CYS A 389 8.76 -20.91 4.66
C CYS A 389 9.75 -19.75 4.70
N LEU A 390 10.54 -19.62 5.76
CA LEU A 390 11.42 -18.47 5.98
C LEU A 390 12.59 -18.47 4.99
N ARG A 391 12.70 -17.37 4.21
CA ARG A 391 13.70 -17.23 3.14
C ARG A 391 14.52 -15.95 3.24
N GLN A 392 13.97 -14.92 3.85
CA GLN A 392 14.62 -13.61 3.97
C GLN A 392 14.74 -13.23 5.44
N GLU A 393 15.96 -13.20 5.92
CA GLU A 393 16.30 -12.92 7.31
C GLU A 393 17.27 -11.76 7.36
N ARG A 394 16.85 -10.66 7.97
CA ARG A 394 17.66 -9.45 8.14
C ARG A 394 17.79 -9.13 9.61
N TYR A 395 18.99 -9.10 10.11
CA TYR A 395 19.29 -8.92 11.52
C TYR A 395 20.30 -7.80 11.75
N PRO A 396 20.37 -7.19 12.95
CA PRO A 396 21.40 -6.22 13.27
C PRO A 396 22.74 -6.91 13.48
N ALA A 397 23.84 -6.19 13.32
CA ALA A 397 25.10 -6.63 13.88
C ALA A 397 24.98 -6.74 15.41
N PRO A 398 25.54 -7.82 16.03
CA PRO A 398 25.47 -7.98 17.49
C PRO A 398 25.97 -6.73 18.22
N GLN A 399 25.32 -6.36 19.34
CA GLN A 399 25.65 -5.16 20.10
C GLN A 399 27.12 -5.13 20.57
N GLU A 400 27.74 -6.28 20.74
CA GLU A 400 29.15 -6.43 21.10
C GLU A 400 30.12 -6.00 19.97
N SER A 401 29.59 -5.83 18.75
CA SER A 401 30.35 -5.29 17.62
C SER A 401 30.64 -3.79 17.75
N TYR A 402 29.98 -3.11 18.68
CA TYR A 402 30.05 -1.67 18.81
C TYR A 402 30.68 -1.24 20.14
N ARG A 403 31.46 -0.16 20.11
CA ARG A 403 31.88 0.56 21.34
C ARG A 403 30.69 1.31 21.97
N PRO A 404 30.80 1.72 23.25
CA PRO A 404 29.74 2.49 23.92
C PRO A 404 29.23 3.75 23.20
N ARG A 405 30.05 4.32 22.30
CA ARG A 405 29.71 5.50 21.48
C ARG A 405 29.26 5.15 20.06
N GLY A 406 28.94 3.89 19.77
CA GLY A 406 28.42 3.47 18.47
C GLY A 406 29.47 3.21 17.40
N VAL A 407 30.76 3.29 17.69
CA VAL A 407 31.84 2.98 16.73
C VAL A 407 31.89 1.48 16.48
N LEU A 408 31.80 1.05 15.23
CA LEU A 408 31.90 -0.35 14.85
C LEU A 408 33.33 -0.88 15.02
N LEU A 409 33.49 -2.05 15.61
CA LEU A 409 34.72 -2.79 15.78
C LEU A 409 34.80 -3.91 14.74
N GLU A 410 35.40 -3.65 13.59
CA GLU A 410 35.43 -4.59 12.45
C GLU A 410 36.02 -5.96 12.83
N ALA A 411 37.13 -6.00 13.55
CA ALA A 411 37.74 -7.25 14.02
C ALA A 411 36.81 -8.05 14.93
N ARG A 412 36.07 -7.37 15.80
CA ARG A 412 35.09 -8.00 16.67
C ARG A 412 33.89 -8.51 15.89
N LEU A 413 33.40 -7.72 14.94
CA LEU A 413 32.33 -8.14 14.02
C LEU A 413 32.72 -9.38 13.25
N ALA A 414 33.95 -9.44 12.71
CA ALA A 414 34.44 -10.62 11.99
C ALA A 414 34.43 -11.89 12.86
N GLN A 415 34.85 -11.80 14.13
CA GLN A 415 34.77 -12.88 15.08
C GLN A 415 33.33 -13.32 15.34
N LEU A 416 32.44 -12.39 15.57
CA LEU A 416 31.01 -12.68 15.84
C LEU A 416 30.30 -13.27 14.60
N ARG A 417 30.66 -12.82 13.41
CA ARG A 417 30.19 -13.44 12.16
C ARG A 417 30.62 -14.89 12.03
N ALA A 418 31.88 -15.21 12.39
CA ALA A 418 32.34 -16.59 12.42
C ALA A 418 31.56 -17.46 13.43
N GLN A 419 31.27 -16.92 14.62
CA GLN A 419 30.40 -17.59 15.60
C GLN A 419 28.98 -17.83 15.06
N LEU A 420 28.36 -16.83 14.43
CA LEU A 420 27.04 -16.99 13.83
C LEU A 420 27.05 -18.01 12.69
N TRP A 421 28.12 -18.06 11.90
CA TRP A 421 28.30 -19.09 10.87
C TRP A 421 28.36 -20.51 11.47
N GLU A 422 29.10 -20.71 12.57
CA GLU A 422 29.14 -21.99 13.28
C GLU A 422 27.74 -22.41 13.76
N ILE A 423 26.97 -21.47 14.33
CA ILE A 423 25.59 -21.73 14.76
C ILE A 423 24.71 -22.13 13.57
N LEU A 424 24.82 -21.46 12.42
CA LEU A 424 24.09 -21.86 11.21
C LEU A 424 24.46 -23.23 10.72
N ARG A 425 25.75 -23.57 10.77
CA ARG A 425 26.28 -24.91 10.43
C ARG A 425 25.69 -25.99 11.34
N ASP A 426 25.67 -25.74 12.66
CA ASP A 426 25.13 -26.67 13.63
C ASP A 426 23.64 -26.93 13.50
N LEU A 427 22.88 -25.93 12.97
CA LEU A 427 21.46 -26.06 12.66
C LEU A 427 21.19 -26.92 11.42
N GLY A 428 22.21 -27.19 10.58
CA GLY A 428 22.17 -28.18 9.51
C GLY A 428 21.29 -27.85 8.29
N HIS A 429 20.67 -26.65 8.25
CA HIS A 429 19.82 -26.25 7.15
C HIS A 429 20.45 -25.10 6.33
N PRO A 430 20.44 -25.19 4.98
CA PRO A 430 20.94 -24.12 4.14
C PRO A 430 20.17 -22.82 4.43
N ARG A 431 20.87 -21.77 4.86
CA ARG A 431 20.29 -20.49 5.23
C ARG A 431 21.18 -19.34 4.79
N ILE A 432 20.53 -18.23 4.46
CA ILE A 432 21.20 -16.97 4.18
C ILE A 432 20.61 -15.94 5.13
N ILE A 433 21.43 -15.42 6.03
CA ILE A 433 21.07 -14.29 6.89
C ILE A 433 21.83 -13.04 6.45
N TRP A 434 21.16 -11.90 6.50
CA TRP A 434 21.76 -10.62 6.16
C TRP A 434 22.01 -9.83 7.45
N ILE A 435 23.25 -9.48 7.70
CA ILE A 435 23.62 -8.66 8.87
C ILE A 435 23.73 -7.20 8.44
N SER A 436 22.88 -6.36 9.04
CA SER A 436 22.87 -4.92 8.82
C SER A 436 23.77 -4.22 9.85
N LEU A 437 24.63 -3.35 9.35
CA LEU A 437 25.45 -2.47 10.17
C LEU A 437 24.78 -1.12 10.43
N SER A 438 23.67 -0.88 9.77
CA SER A 438 22.93 0.38 9.80
C SER A 438 21.46 0.16 10.18
N PRO A 439 20.82 1.07 10.90
CA PRO A 439 21.46 2.15 11.64
C PRO A 439 22.22 1.63 12.87
N CYS A 440 23.19 2.40 13.37
CA CYS A 440 23.83 2.06 14.62
C CYS A 440 22.79 2.00 15.74
N PRO A 441 22.64 0.88 16.46
CA PRO A 441 21.59 0.72 17.46
C PRO A 441 21.73 1.66 18.67
N ARG A 442 22.88 2.34 18.82
CA ARG A 442 23.15 3.24 19.96
C ARG A 442 22.96 4.72 19.63
N CYS A 443 23.35 5.15 18.42
CA CYS A 443 23.24 6.56 18.03
C CYS A 443 22.14 6.81 16.98
N GLY A 444 21.60 5.76 16.36
CA GLY A 444 20.57 5.90 15.32
C GLY A 444 21.08 6.50 14.01
N GLU A 445 22.39 6.75 13.88
CA GLU A 445 22.97 7.28 12.65
C GLU A 445 23.12 6.19 11.61
N ASP A 446 22.78 6.51 10.37
CA ASP A 446 22.97 5.63 9.22
C ASP A 446 24.46 5.47 8.92
N VAL A 447 25.04 4.40 9.40
CA VAL A 447 26.35 3.95 8.94
C VAL A 447 26.12 3.27 7.61
N CYS A 448 26.41 3.94 6.52
CA CYS A 448 26.30 3.51 5.12
C CYS A 448 25.72 2.10 4.87
N HIS A 449 24.72 2.00 4.03
CA HIS A 449 23.90 0.82 3.69
C HIS A 449 24.67 -0.46 3.27
N HIS A 450 25.58 -0.96 4.08
CA HIS A 450 26.24 -2.23 3.83
C HIS A 450 25.55 -3.35 4.59
N MET A 451 24.74 -4.12 3.88
CA MET A 451 24.29 -5.42 4.34
C MET A 451 25.26 -6.48 3.85
N GLU A 452 25.80 -7.26 4.78
CA GLU A 452 26.69 -8.36 4.46
C GLU A 452 25.97 -9.68 4.68
N PRO A 453 25.90 -10.59 3.68
CA PRO A 453 25.30 -11.90 3.85
C PRO A 453 26.25 -12.83 4.64
N ILE A 454 25.67 -13.63 5.52
CA ILE A 454 26.28 -14.84 6.05
C ILE A 454 25.56 -16.00 5.39
N VAL A 455 26.28 -16.74 4.55
CA VAL A 455 25.70 -17.84 3.78
C VAL A 455 26.23 -19.16 4.35
N TYR A 456 25.34 -20.02 4.78
CA TYR A 456 25.64 -21.42 5.02
C TYR A 456 24.96 -22.26 3.93
N SER A 457 25.76 -22.95 3.10
CA SER A 457 25.29 -23.94 2.14
C SER A 457 25.70 -25.31 2.59
N CYS A 458 24.76 -26.26 2.63
CA CYS A 458 25.09 -27.64 2.95
C CYS A 458 26.04 -28.20 1.89
N PRO A 459 27.19 -28.83 2.26
CA PRO A 459 28.12 -29.41 1.31
C PRO A 459 27.66 -30.74 0.71
N ALA A 460 26.55 -31.31 1.15
CA ALA A 460 26.02 -32.54 0.61
C ALA A 460 25.42 -32.33 -0.79
N PRO A 461 25.78 -33.09 -1.83
CA PRO A 461 25.12 -33.05 -3.12
C PRO A 461 23.65 -33.47 -2.97
N ALA A 462 22.76 -32.79 -3.67
CA ALA A 462 21.34 -33.08 -3.72
C ALA A 462 21.04 -34.44 -4.34
#